data_0a198a9ba77b83e66dd087ba5d8625d7
#
_entry.id   0a198a9ba77b83e66dd087ba5d8625d7
#
_cell.length_a   1.000
_cell.length_b   1.000
_cell.length_c   1.000
_cell.angle_alpha   90.00
_cell.angle_beta   90.00
_cell.angle_gamma   90.00
#
_symmetry.space_group_name_H-M   'P 1'
#
loop_
_entity.id
_entity.type
_entity.pdbx_description
1 polymer ?
#
loop_
_entity_poly.entity_id
_entity_poly.type
_entity_poly.pdbx_seq_one_letter_code
_entity_poly.pdbx_strand_id
1 'polypeptide(L)'
;MTEHNQYDENQEGTAHHQAPANDLSTFCEIAVASGNTGNVGETNLTWLALDLIEEQVGFNLRDYERPDTVKHIERLALAWERSEQFQPIEVQVVDGHCYVRDGHCRLRAARLAASRGAPIKRLPVIELKGNDQLACVRILTSNEQLKLSIIQRAHGYQRLRDFNWPDEQIASHIGMTDTHVRETLRLLLLPESIQALLEKGIIKPFLALDLWRKYGGASEQIILDAYEVRKREQAELLAKAANAGDEPLATPVQKVDQAQPAPIPEPEIRLTSRHISAPTKRIGKKLITNMTSTMTGISKLMRESAIIDANNGTISVQIPIEEYERFMSISSEVSKHRHDEPAGKPDSENDQQVLGLAS
;
A
#
# COMPACT_ATOMS: atom_id res chain seq x y z
N MET A 1 12.15 83.64 -38.27
CA MET A 1 11.47 83.36 -37.02
C MET A 1 10.59 82.20 -37.31
N THR A 2 11.06 80.98 -37.00
CA THR A 2 10.33 79.75 -37.12
C THR A 2 10.82 78.87 -35.98
N GLU A 3 9.99 78.77 -34.96
CA GLU A 3 10.20 77.92 -33.78
C GLU A 3 10.03 76.48 -34.16
N HIS A 4 11.04 75.70 -33.90
CA HIS A 4 11.00 74.23 -34.02
C HIS A 4 10.58 73.68 -32.67
N ASN A 5 9.39 73.09 -32.68
CA ASN A 5 8.82 72.36 -31.52
C ASN A 5 9.36 70.91 -31.57
N GLN A 6 10.26 70.56 -30.64
CA GLN A 6 10.71 69.21 -30.43
C GLN A 6 9.65 68.46 -29.56
N TYR A 7 8.99 67.49 -30.17
CA TYR A 7 8.22 66.52 -29.43
C TYR A 7 9.17 65.48 -28.82
N ASP A 8 9.22 65.43 -27.50
CA ASP A 8 9.79 64.31 -26.73
C ASP A 8 9.02 63.07 -27.06
N GLU A 9 9.64 62.11 -27.75
CA GLU A 9 9.14 60.72 -27.84
C GLU A 9 9.39 60.00 -26.51
N ASN A 10 8.35 59.82 -25.76
CA ASN A 10 8.29 58.90 -24.63
C ASN A 10 8.70 57.50 -25.09
N GLN A 11 9.85 57.03 -24.63
CA GLN A 11 10.24 55.65 -24.69
C GLN A 11 9.31 54.86 -23.78
N GLU A 12 8.21 54.32 -24.34
CA GLU A 12 7.49 53.19 -23.74
C GLU A 12 8.44 52.01 -23.71
N GLY A 13 8.89 51.67 -22.52
CA GLY A 13 9.65 50.45 -22.25
C GLY A 13 8.78 49.24 -22.63
N THR A 14 9.07 48.66 -23.80
CA THR A 14 8.56 47.35 -24.19
C THR A 14 9.05 46.33 -23.18
N ALA A 15 8.19 45.98 -22.23
CA ALA A 15 8.38 44.79 -21.42
C ALA A 15 8.38 43.59 -22.39
N HIS A 16 9.59 43.14 -22.76
CA HIS A 16 9.73 41.88 -23.46
C HIS A 16 9.16 40.79 -22.56
N HIS A 17 7.97 40.34 -22.91
CA HIS A 17 7.41 39.07 -22.39
C HIS A 17 8.33 37.95 -22.90
N GLN A 18 9.38 37.65 -22.14
CA GLN A 18 10.19 36.49 -22.40
C GLN A 18 9.28 35.24 -22.23
N ALA A 19 9.31 34.38 -23.23
CA ALA A 19 8.63 33.08 -23.13
C ALA A 19 9.10 32.36 -21.86
N PRO A 20 8.20 31.63 -21.15
CA PRO A 20 8.56 30.90 -19.94
C PRO A 20 9.69 29.89 -20.23
N ALA A 21 10.66 29.81 -19.32
CA ALA A 21 11.76 28.86 -19.44
C ALA A 21 11.28 27.42 -19.40
N ASN A 22 11.74 26.57 -20.31
CA ASN A 22 11.43 25.14 -20.36
C ASN A 22 12.67 24.24 -20.19
N ASP A 23 13.82 24.81 -19.88
CA ASP A 23 15.05 24.10 -19.53
C ASP A 23 15.80 24.85 -18.42
N LEU A 24 16.68 24.11 -17.71
CA LEU A 24 17.40 24.67 -16.56
C LEU A 24 18.36 25.77 -16.92
N SER A 25 19.00 25.73 -18.11
CA SER A 25 19.92 26.78 -18.56
C SER A 25 19.21 28.11 -18.71
N THR A 26 18.10 28.12 -19.47
CA THR A 26 17.26 29.30 -19.67
C THR A 26 16.68 29.82 -18.36
N PHE A 27 16.25 28.91 -17.46
CA PHE A 27 15.77 29.30 -16.13
C PHE A 27 16.85 29.98 -15.30
N CYS A 28 18.09 29.46 -15.30
CA CYS A 28 19.22 30.08 -14.61
C CYS A 28 19.58 31.47 -15.19
N GLU A 29 19.54 31.63 -16.51
CA GLU A 29 19.77 32.90 -17.16
C GLU A 29 18.73 33.96 -16.76
N ILE A 30 17.43 33.58 -16.75
CA ILE A 30 16.35 34.48 -16.30
C ILE A 30 16.51 34.82 -14.81
N ALA A 31 16.85 33.83 -13.96
CA ALA A 31 17.05 34.04 -12.53
C ALA A 31 18.22 35.00 -12.26
N VAL A 32 19.32 34.88 -13.01
CA VAL A 32 20.46 35.80 -12.95
C VAL A 32 20.04 37.19 -13.40
N ALA A 33 19.34 37.33 -14.53
CA ALA A 33 18.84 38.58 -15.04
C ALA A 33 17.87 39.29 -14.09
N SER A 34 17.11 38.52 -13.30
CA SER A 34 16.18 39.01 -12.26
C SER A 34 16.85 39.36 -10.93
N GLY A 35 18.19 39.45 -10.87
CA GLY A 35 18.94 39.85 -9.68
C GLY A 35 19.39 38.70 -8.77
N ASN A 36 19.17 37.44 -9.15
CA ASN A 36 19.58 36.25 -8.39
C ASN A 36 21.01 35.76 -8.70
N THR A 37 21.90 36.65 -9.12
CA THR A 37 23.28 36.32 -9.57
C THR A 37 24.10 35.56 -8.54
N GLY A 38 23.87 35.79 -7.24
CA GLY A 38 24.54 35.05 -6.16
C GLY A 38 23.95 33.67 -5.87
N ASN A 39 22.82 33.34 -6.47
CA ASN A 39 22.06 32.13 -6.20
C ASN A 39 22.21 31.04 -7.28
N VAL A 40 22.87 31.35 -8.38
CA VAL A 40 23.18 30.47 -9.50
C VAL A 40 24.67 30.34 -9.65
N GLY A 41 25.20 29.14 -9.76
CA GLY A 41 26.64 28.91 -9.97
C GLY A 41 26.84 27.61 -10.75
N GLU A 42 27.76 27.68 -11.73
CA GLU A 42 28.13 26.53 -12.57
C GLU A 42 29.53 26.02 -12.17
N THR A 43 29.56 24.74 -11.83
CA THR A 43 30.74 23.88 -12.01
C THR A 43 30.17 22.64 -12.72
N ASN A 44 30.69 21.46 -12.64
CA ASN A 44 30.10 20.29 -13.27
C ASN A 44 28.64 19.99 -12.81
N LEU A 45 28.11 20.80 -11.86
CA LEU A 45 26.75 20.74 -11.30
C LEU A 45 26.22 22.18 -11.20
N THR A 46 24.93 22.35 -11.47
CA THR A 46 24.25 23.63 -11.24
C THR A 46 23.86 23.75 -9.77
N TRP A 47 23.99 24.93 -9.19
CA TRP A 47 23.65 25.20 -7.78
C TRP A 47 22.47 26.16 -7.73
N LEU A 48 21.33 25.72 -7.17
CA LEU A 48 20.15 26.58 -7.02
C LEU A 48 19.87 26.88 -5.55
N ALA A 49 19.36 28.10 -5.29
CA ALA A 49 18.84 28.43 -3.97
C ALA A 49 17.63 27.59 -3.61
N LEU A 50 17.42 27.36 -2.30
CA LEU A 50 16.34 26.51 -1.79
C LEU A 50 14.94 26.99 -2.18
N ASP A 51 14.77 28.29 -2.31
CA ASP A 51 13.52 28.97 -2.67
C ASP A 51 13.19 28.91 -4.17
N LEU A 52 14.20 28.67 -5.01
CA LEU A 52 14.02 28.51 -6.45
C LEU A 52 13.59 27.10 -6.85
N ILE A 53 13.67 26.12 -5.95
CA ILE A 53 13.29 24.75 -6.22
C ILE A 53 11.89 24.52 -5.62
N GLU A 54 10.93 24.18 -6.45
CA GLU A 54 9.54 24.00 -6.02
C GLU A 54 9.13 22.52 -5.97
N GLU A 55 8.12 22.21 -5.17
CA GLU A 55 7.45 20.91 -5.18
C GLU A 55 6.12 21.04 -5.92
N GLN A 56 5.94 20.30 -7.01
CA GLN A 56 4.70 20.28 -7.75
C GLN A 56 3.65 19.51 -6.95
N VAL A 57 2.52 20.17 -6.62
CA VAL A 57 1.43 19.58 -5.85
C VAL A 57 0.90 18.31 -6.54
N GLY A 58 0.74 17.23 -5.79
CA GLY A 58 0.22 15.97 -6.31
C GLY A 58 1.18 15.19 -7.21
N PHE A 59 2.37 15.69 -7.49
CA PHE A 59 3.34 14.99 -8.34
C PHE A 59 4.04 13.86 -7.58
N ASN A 60 4.48 14.09 -6.35
CA ASN A 60 5.11 13.06 -5.54
C ASN A 60 4.07 12.11 -4.94
N LEU A 61 4.38 10.82 -4.97
CA LEU A 61 3.52 9.75 -4.46
C LEU A 61 3.70 9.51 -2.96
N ARG A 62 4.72 10.11 -2.34
CA ARG A 62 5.09 9.86 -0.96
C ARG A 62 4.18 10.63 0.01
N ASP A 63 3.71 9.91 1.03
CA ASP A 63 3.07 10.51 2.18
C ASP A 63 4.15 11.03 3.15
N TYR A 64 4.16 12.33 3.38
CA TYR A 64 5.12 13.03 4.24
C TYR A 64 4.70 13.06 5.71
N GLU A 65 3.48 12.66 6.03
CA GLU A 65 2.98 12.57 7.41
C GLU A 65 3.28 11.21 8.04
N ARG A 66 3.66 10.23 7.23
CA ARG A 66 4.04 8.92 7.73
C ARG A 66 5.23 9.02 8.69
N PRO A 67 5.17 8.34 9.86
CA PRO A 67 6.24 8.41 10.87
C PRO A 67 7.62 8.00 10.34
N ASP A 68 7.70 7.04 9.42
CA ASP A 68 8.96 6.61 8.79
C ASP A 68 9.51 7.69 7.84
N THR A 69 8.65 8.37 7.10
CA THR A 69 9.03 9.48 6.23
C THR A 69 9.51 10.68 7.05
N VAL A 70 8.79 11.04 8.11
CA VAL A 70 9.18 12.11 9.04
C VAL A 70 10.54 11.83 9.65
N LYS A 71 10.75 10.64 10.22
CA LYS A 71 12.04 10.22 10.79
C LYS A 71 13.16 10.22 9.75
N HIS A 72 12.86 9.85 8.51
CA HIS A 72 13.85 9.87 7.43
C HIS A 72 14.27 11.29 7.09
N ILE A 73 13.32 12.24 6.95
CA ILE A 73 13.61 13.65 6.69
C ILE A 73 14.40 14.25 7.85
N GLU A 74 14.04 13.94 9.08
CA GLU A 74 14.76 14.39 10.27
C GLU A 74 16.22 13.93 10.28
N ARG A 75 16.46 12.64 9.99
CA ARG A 75 17.82 12.09 9.88
C ARG A 75 18.63 12.77 8.79
N LEU A 76 18.02 13.05 7.63
CA LEU A 76 18.68 13.80 6.56
C LEU A 76 18.96 15.25 6.95
N ALA A 77 18.06 15.90 7.72
CA ALA A 77 18.28 17.26 8.21
C ALA A 77 19.49 17.34 9.15
N LEU A 78 19.60 16.39 10.09
CA LEU A 78 20.78 16.28 10.94
C LEU A 78 22.08 16.03 10.16
N ALA A 79 22.02 15.28 9.07
CA ALA A 79 23.17 15.07 8.19
C ALA A 79 23.55 16.36 7.43
N TRP A 80 22.56 17.15 6.99
CA TRP A 80 22.79 18.49 6.44
C TRP A 80 23.45 19.45 7.45
N GLU A 81 23.00 19.45 8.70
CA GLU A 81 23.61 20.25 9.79
C GLU A 81 25.08 19.88 10.03
N ARG A 82 25.47 18.63 9.77
CA ARG A 82 26.87 18.15 9.84
C ARG A 82 27.68 18.40 8.58
N SER A 83 27.10 19.07 7.59
CA SER A 83 27.71 19.33 6.27
C SER A 83 28.09 18.05 5.51
N GLU A 84 27.32 16.97 5.68
CA GLU A 84 27.50 15.75 4.90
C GLU A 84 27.17 16.01 3.41
N GLN A 85 27.84 15.28 2.52
CA GLN A 85 27.61 15.40 1.09
C GLN A 85 26.42 14.54 0.66
N PHE A 86 25.56 15.10 -0.17
CA PHE A 86 24.40 14.42 -0.74
C PHE A 86 24.49 14.36 -2.26
N GLN A 87 23.84 13.37 -2.83
CA GLN A 87 23.61 13.32 -4.27
C GLN A 87 22.82 14.56 -4.73
N PRO A 88 23.09 15.11 -5.90
CA PRO A 88 22.32 16.21 -6.46
C PRO A 88 20.83 15.91 -6.52
N ILE A 89 20.00 16.94 -6.42
CA ILE A 89 18.56 16.85 -6.60
C ILE A 89 18.27 16.89 -8.10
N GLU A 90 17.39 16.01 -8.59
CA GLU A 90 16.94 16.07 -9.98
C GLU A 90 15.76 17.04 -10.08
N VAL A 91 15.88 17.99 -10.98
CA VAL A 91 14.87 19.04 -11.22
C VAL A 91 14.44 19.05 -12.68
N GLN A 92 13.24 19.54 -12.94
CA GLN A 92 12.73 19.78 -14.28
C GLN A 92 12.13 21.18 -14.33
N VAL A 93 12.46 21.93 -15.38
CA VAL A 93 11.86 23.25 -15.60
C VAL A 93 10.65 23.11 -16.50
N VAL A 94 9.50 23.59 -16.03
CA VAL A 94 8.22 23.58 -16.75
C VAL A 94 7.57 24.95 -16.57
N ASP A 95 7.26 25.61 -17.66
CA ASP A 95 6.58 26.91 -17.68
C ASP A 95 7.23 27.99 -16.77
N GLY A 96 8.54 27.99 -16.67
CA GLY A 96 9.30 28.94 -15.85
C GLY A 96 9.46 28.55 -14.38
N HIS A 97 8.92 27.40 -13.95
CA HIS A 97 9.04 26.86 -12.60
C HIS A 97 10.05 25.70 -12.56
N CYS A 98 10.88 25.67 -11.53
CA CYS A 98 11.88 24.62 -11.33
C CYS A 98 11.37 23.58 -10.32
N TYR A 99 10.81 22.50 -10.81
CA TYR A 99 10.22 21.45 -9.98
C TYR A 99 11.20 20.34 -9.65
N VAL A 100 11.27 19.96 -8.37
CA VAL A 100 11.98 18.73 -7.98
C VAL A 100 11.29 17.49 -8.53
N ARG A 101 12.07 16.56 -9.12
CA ARG A 101 11.61 15.28 -9.65
C ARG A 101 12.15 14.09 -8.88
N ASP A 102 13.41 14.19 -8.42
CA ASP A 102 13.97 13.25 -7.42
C ASP A 102 14.70 14.01 -6.32
N GLY A 103 14.66 13.47 -5.11
CA GLY A 103 15.28 14.09 -3.94
C GLY A 103 14.36 14.96 -3.10
N HIS A 104 13.04 14.81 -3.19
CA HIS A 104 12.08 15.57 -2.38
C HIS A 104 12.38 15.51 -0.88
N CYS A 105 12.74 14.32 -0.33
CA CYS A 105 13.13 14.22 1.09
C CYS A 105 14.42 14.99 1.37
N ARG A 106 15.37 15.01 0.44
CA ARG A 106 16.62 15.79 0.55
C ARG A 106 16.34 17.29 0.55
N LEU A 107 15.46 17.76 -0.33
CA LEU A 107 15.04 19.17 -0.39
C LEU A 107 14.33 19.58 0.92
N ARG A 108 13.36 18.80 1.40
CA ARG A 108 12.64 19.08 2.64
C ARG A 108 13.58 19.07 3.84
N ALA A 109 14.51 18.11 3.90
CA ALA A 109 15.52 18.03 4.93
C ALA A 109 16.47 19.24 4.93
N ALA A 110 16.90 19.70 3.74
CA ALA A 110 17.74 20.88 3.61
C ALA A 110 17.00 22.16 4.08
N ARG A 111 15.71 22.31 3.73
CA ARG A 111 14.86 23.39 4.23
C ARG A 111 14.68 23.34 5.75
N LEU A 112 14.48 22.15 6.30
CA LEU A 112 14.37 21.95 7.74
C LEU A 112 15.67 22.30 8.45
N ALA A 113 16.82 21.86 7.98
CA ALA A 113 18.12 22.21 8.53
C ALA A 113 18.40 23.72 8.43
N ALA A 114 18.09 24.34 7.29
CA ALA A 114 18.23 25.79 7.11
C ALA A 114 17.34 26.58 8.08
N SER A 115 16.11 26.13 8.33
CA SER A 115 15.21 26.76 9.34
C SER A 115 15.74 26.65 10.77
N ARG A 116 16.62 25.70 11.06
CA ARG A 116 17.33 25.51 12.33
C ARG A 116 18.65 26.27 12.41
N GLY A 117 18.99 27.03 11.35
CA GLY A 117 20.19 27.86 11.32
C GLY A 117 21.39 27.25 10.62
N ALA A 118 21.25 26.08 9.97
CA ALA A 118 22.32 25.53 9.15
C ALA A 118 22.61 26.46 7.94
N PRO A 119 23.88 26.70 7.56
CA PRO A 119 24.26 27.67 6.53
C PRO A 119 24.01 27.16 5.11
N ILE A 120 22.86 26.53 4.84
CA ILE A 120 22.50 25.95 3.56
C ILE A 120 21.77 27.00 2.73
N LYS A 121 22.44 27.57 1.76
CA LYS A 121 21.84 28.59 0.85
C LYS A 121 21.46 28.02 -0.50
N ARG A 122 22.18 27.02 -0.99
CA ARG A 122 22.04 26.43 -2.34
C ARG A 122 22.22 24.93 -2.29
N LEU A 123 21.56 24.22 -3.22
CA LEU A 123 21.69 22.78 -3.42
C LEU A 123 22.25 22.48 -4.81
N PRO A 124 23.06 21.42 -4.93
CA PRO A 124 23.47 20.93 -6.23
C PRO A 124 22.27 20.26 -6.92
N VAL A 125 22.02 20.64 -8.17
CA VAL A 125 20.92 20.09 -8.96
C VAL A 125 21.39 19.60 -10.31
N ILE A 126 20.69 18.62 -10.85
CA ILE A 126 20.85 18.10 -12.20
C ILE A 126 19.49 18.19 -12.90
N GLU A 127 19.49 18.66 -14.14
CA GLU A 127 18.28 18.70 -14.93
C GLU A 127 17.87 17.30 -15.40
N LEU A 128 16.63 16.90 -15.08
CA LEU A 128 15.99 15.71 -15.63
C LEU A 128 15.43 16.07 -17.03
N LYS A 129 16.11 15.61 -18.07
CA LYS A 129 15.62 15.75 -19.44
C LYS A 129 14.55 14.70 -19.71
N GLY A 130 13.41 15.14 -20.22
CA GLY A 130 12.30 14.26 -20.56
C GLY A 130 10.94 14.88 -20.23
N ASN A 131 9.91 14.06 -20.30
CA ASN A 131 8.54 14.42 -20.01
C ASN A 131 8.10 13.92 -18.62
N ASP A 132 6.88 14.27 -18.19
CA ASP A 132 6.30 13.88 -16.91
C ASP A 132 6.19 12.36 -16.75
N GLN A 133 6.08 11.61 -17.83
CA GLN A 133 6.05 10.14 -17.82
C GLN A 133 7.39 9.59 -17.31
N LEU A 134 8.51 10.06 -17.86
CA LEU A 134 9.85 9.67 -17.41
C LEU A 134 10.13 10.14 -15.98
N ALA A 135 9.64 11.32 -15.61
CA ALA A 135 9.72 11.82 -14.25
C ALA A 135 8.92 10.91 -13.27
N CYS A 136 7.76 10.41 -13.67
CA CYS A 136 7.00 9.44 -12.88
C CYS A 136 7.74 8.09 -12.74
N VAL A 137 8.34 7.59 -13.81
CA VAL A 137 9.20 6.39 -13.77
C VAL A 137 10.36 6.62 -12.79
N ARG A 138 10.97 7.79 -12.81
CA ARG A 138 12.09 8.14 -11.92
C ARG A 138 11.69 8.05 -10.45
N ILE A 139 10.52 8.57 -10.08
CA ILE A 139 9.99 8.44 -8.71
C ILE A 139 9.80 6.96 -8.31
N LEU A 140 9.34 6.12 -9.24
CA LEU A 140 9.11 4.69 -8.96
C LEU A 140 10.41 3.89 -8.83
N THR A 141 11.48 4.30 -9.49
CA THR A 141 12.76 3.58 -9.55
C THR A 141 13.82 4.10 -8.58
N SER A 142 13.80 5.39 -8.22
CA SER A 142 14.86 6.05 -7.44
C SER A 142 14.84 5.79 -5.92
N ASN A 143 13.86 5.02 -5.41
CA ASN A 143 13.61 4.89 -3.97
C ASN A 143 14.43 3.77 -3.30
N GLU A 144 15.76 3.90 -3.26
CA GLU A 144 16.62 2.89 -2.63
C GLU A 144 16.60 2.96 -1.09
N GLN A 145 16.60 4.17 -0.51
CA GLN A 145 16.71 4.36 0.95
C GLN A 145 15.38 4.26 1.71
N LEU A 146 14.31 4.81 1.15
CA LEU A 146 12.97 4.73 1.72
C LEU A 146 11.99 4.30 0.63
N LYS A 147 11.59 3.02 0.65
CA LYS A 147 10.71 2.45 -0.37
C LYS A 147 9.31 3.06 -0.32
N LEU A 148 8.71 3.27 -1.47
CA LEU A 148 7.28 3.59 -1.58
C LEU A 148 6.45 2.44 -1.01
N SER A 149 5.31 2.74 -0.37
CA SER A 149 4.33 1.73 -0.02
C SER A 149 3.77 1.06 -1.28
N ILE A 150 3.17 -0.10 -1.11
CA ILE A 150 2.59 -0.81 -2.27
C ILE A 150 1.44 -0.01 -2.90
N ILE A 151 0.67 0.72 -2.11
CA ILE A 151 -0.42 1.59 -2.59
C ILE A 151 0.14 2.83 -3.30
N GLN A 152 1.17 3.48 -2.74
CA GLN A 152 1.85 4.59 -3.42
C GLN A 152 2.41 4.16 -4.78
N ARG A 153 2.99 2.96 -4.85
CA ARG A 153 3.47 2.37 -6.11
C ARG A 153 2.31 2.11 -7.08
N ALA A 154 1.18 1.61 -6.60
CA ALA A 154 -0.01 1.40 -7.41
C ALA A 154 -0.53 2.72 -8.02
N HIS A 155 -0.57 3.81 -7.26
CA HIS A 155 -0.89 5.14 -7.79
C HIS A 155 0.09 5.62 -8.85
N GLY A 156 1.38 5.32 -8.69
CA GLY A 156 2.38 5.62 -9.72
C GLY A 156 2.12 4.85 -11.03
N TYR A 157 1.79 3.56 -10.93
CA TYR A 157 1.43 2.77 -12.11
C TYR A 157 0.13 3.26 -12.76
N GLN A 158 -0.86 3.64 -11.96
CA GLN A 158 -2.10 4.24 -12.48
C GLN A 158 -1.81 5.53 -13.25
N ARG A 159 -0.97 6.42 -12.72
CA ARG A 159 -0.57 7.64 -13.43
C ARG A 159 0.10 7.34 -14.78
N LEU A 160 0.94 6.31 -14.87
CA LEU A 160 1.54 5.91 -16.15
C LEU A 160 0.47 5.37 -17.12
N ARG A 161 -0.54 4.64 -16.63
CA ARG A 161 -1.70 4.25 -17.43
C ARG A 161 -2.51 5.46 -17.94
N ASP A 162 -2.66 6.48 -17.11
CA ASP A 162 -3.35 7.72 -17.48
C ASP A 162 -2.61 8.47 -18.59
N PHE A 163 -1.30 8.26 -18.71
CA PHE A 163 -0.48 8.67 -19.88
C PHE A 163 -0.56 7.69 -21.06
N ASN A 164 -1.51 6.74 -21.07
CA ASN A 164 -1.73 5.71 -22.07
C ASN A 164 -0.57 4.70 -22.24
N TRP A 165 0.21 4.46 -21.21
CA TRP A 165 1.21 3.41 -21.25
C TRP A 165 0.56 2.03 -20.99
N PRO A 166 0.80 1.03 -21.85
CA PRO A 166 0.39 -0.34 -21.58
C PRO A 166 1.21 -0.95 -20.44
N ASP A 167 0.67 -1.98 -19.79
CA ASP A 167 1.30 -2.61 -18.62
C ASP A 167 2.69 -3.16 -18.90
N GLU A 168 2.91 -3.71 -20.11
CA GLU A 168 4.21 -4.21 -20.54
C GLU A 168 5.25 -3.10 -20.64
N GLN A 169 4.86 -1.92 -21.12
CA GLN A 169 5.74 -0.75 -21.18
C GLN A 169 6.09 -0.25 -19.79
N ILE A 170 5.11 -0.15 -18.89
CA ILE A 170 5.33 0.21 -17.48
C ILE A 170 6.31 -0.79 -16.85
N ALA A 171 6.02 -2.09 -16.98
CA ALA A 171 6.83 -3.17 -16.42
C ALA A 171 8.29 -3.09 -16.88
N SER A 172 8.50 -2.90 -18.19
CA SER A 172 9.83 -2.78 -18.80
C SER A 172 10.63 -1.61 -18.21
N HIS A 173 10.01 -0.42 -18.06
CA HIS A 173 10.71 0.77 -17.57
C HIS A 173 11.04 0.72 -16.06
N ILE A 174 10.22 0.01 -15.28
CA ILE A 174 10.44 -0.11 -13.82
C ILE A 174 11.20 -1.40 -13.44
N GLY A 175 11.55 -2.25 -14.39
CA GLY A 175 12.25 -3.51 -14.16
C GLY A 175 11.42 -4.57 -13.42
N MET A 176 10.10 -4.62 -13.67
CA MET A 176 9.16 -5.57 -13.07
C MET A 176 8.46 -6.39 -14.17
N THR A 177 7.60 -7.34 -13.75
CA THR A 177 6.76 -8.10 -14.69
C THR A 177 5.43 -7.38 -14.92
N ASP A 178 4.80 -7.60 -16.08
CA ASP A 178 3.46 -7.10 -16.39
C ASP A 178 2.40 -7.63 -15.41
N THR A 179 2.56 -8.86 -14.97
CA THR A 179 1.72 -9.46 -13.91
C THR A 179 1.83 -8.69 -12.60
N HIS A 180 3.07 -8.30 -12.20
CA HIS A 180 3.28 -7.48 -11.01
C HIS A 180 2.57 -6.12 -11.13
N VAL A 181 2.65 -5.46 -12.28
CA VAL A 181 1.96 -4.19 -12.52
C VAL A 181 0.45 -4.36 -12.40
N ARG A 182 -0.13 -5.36 -13.07
CA ARG A 182 -1.59 -5.65 -13.00
C ARG A 182 -2.07 -5.97 -11.59
N GLU A 183 -1.38 -6.85 -10.88
CA GLU A 183 -1.77 -7.22 -9.50
C GLU A 183 -1.62 -6.03 -8.55
N THR A 184 -0.60 -5.18 -8.74
CA THR A 184 -0.43 -3.97 -7.93
C THR A 184 -1.55 -2.97 -8.18
N LEU A 185 -1.95 -2.75 -9.44
CA LEU A 185 -3.06 -1.87 -9.80
C LEU A 185 -4.42 -2.37 -9.25
N ARG A 186 -4.63 -3.69 -9.16
CA ARG A 186 -5.84 -4.25 -8.54
C ARG A 186 -6.02 -3.87 -7.09
N LEU A 187 -4.93 -3.52 -6.38
CA LEU A 187 -5.03 -3.07 -4.99
C LEU A 187 -5.81 -1.77 -4.84
N LEU A 188 -5.84 -0.92 -5.85
CA LEU A 188 -6.62 0.32 -5.86
C LEU A 188 -8.14 0.08 -5.97
N LEU A 189 -8.56 -1.13 -6.35
CA LEU A 189 -9.97 -1.53 -6.40
C LEU A 189 -10.49 -2.01 -5.03
N LEU A 190 -9.61 -2.20 -4.06
CA LEU A 190 -9.98 -2.60 -2.70
C LEU A 190 -10.53 -1.40 -1.93
N PRO A 191 -11.41 -1.61 -0.93
CA PRO A 191 -11.86 -0.54 -0.03
C PRO A 191 -10.70 0.21 0.62
N GLU A 192 -10.88 1.51 0.88
CA GLU A 192 -9.85 2.37 1.49
C GLU A 192 -9.35 1.85 2.84
N SER A 193 -10.24 1.25 3.63
CA SER A 193 -9.89 0.58 4.89
C SER A 193 -8.82 -0.51 4.71
N ILE A 194 -8.96 -1.34 3.67
CA ILE A 194 -7.97 -2.38 3.33
C ILE A 194 -6.70 -1.76 2.77
N GLN A 195 -6.82 -0.73 1.92
CA GLN A 195 -5.66 0.00 1.39
C GLN A 195 -4.83 0.61 2.52
N ALA A 196 -5.46 1.18 3.55
CA ALA A 196 -4.77 1.71 4.73
C ALA A 196 -3.99 0.62 5.51
N LEU A 197 -4.53 -0.60 5.61
CA LEU A 197 -3.83 -1.73 6.21
C LEU A 197 -2.65 -2.22 5.37
N LEU A 198 -2.78 -2.17 4.05
CA LEU A 198 -1.69 -2.46 3.10
C LEU A 198 -0.56 -1.43 3.20
N GLU A 199 -0.89 -0.14 3.30
CA GLU A 199 0.10 0.93 3.48
C GLU A 199 0.90 0.78 4.76
N LYS A 200 0.24 0.40 5.85
CA LYS A 200 0.87 0.11 7.15
C LYS A 200 1.64 -1.22 7.16
N GLY A 201 1.58 -2.02 6.10
CA GLY A 201 2.22 -3.33 6.05
C GLY A 201 1.57 -4.39 6.94
N ILE A 202 0.37 -4.13 7.46
CA ILE A 202 -0.38 -5.02 8.37
C ILE A 202 -0.85 -6.27 7.64
N ILE A 203 -1.30 -6.14 6.41
CA ILE A 203 -1.72 -7.25 5.55
C ILE A 203 -0.85 -7.31 4.28
N LYS A 204 -0.54 -8.51 3.81
CA LYS A 204 0.21 -8.68 2.55
C LYS A 204 -0.71 -8.50 1.34
N PRO A 205 -0.23 -7.89 0.24
CA PRO A 205 -1.02 -7.65 -0.98
C PRO A 205 -1.70 -8.91 -1.53
N PHE A 206 -0.94 -10.00 -1.63
CA PHE A 206 -1.47 -11.29 -2.11
C PHE A 206 -2.66 -11.77 -1.27
N LEU A 207 -2.54 -11.69 0.06
CA LEU A 207 -3.61 -12.14 0.97
C LEU A 207 -4.86 -11.28 0.84
N ALA A 208 -4.71 -9.95 0.73
CA ALA A 208 -5.83 -9.03 0.53
C ALA A 208 -6.58 -9.32 -0.78
N LEU A 209 -5.84 -9.51 -1.89
CA LEU A 209 -6.43 -9.83 -3.19
C LEU A 209 -7.09 -11.22 -3.21
N ASP A 210 -6.50 -12.21 -2.54
CA ASP A 210 -7.07 -13.55 -2.45
C ASP A 210 -8.39 -13.55 -1.67
N LEU A 211 -8.44 -12.85 -0.55
CA LEU A 211 -9.67 -12.67 0.24
C LEU A 211 -10.74 -11.90 -0.54
N TRP A 212 -10.35 -10.86 -1.25
CA TRP A 212 -11.27 -10.10 -2.10
C TRP A 212 -11.84 -10.97 -3.23
N ARG A 213 -11.01 -11.79 -3.87
CA ARG A 213 -11.45 -12.73 -4.91
C ARG A 213 -12.41 -13.78 -4.36
N LYS A 214 -12.17 -14.25 -3.13
CA LYS A 214 -12.96 -15.32 -2.49
C LYS A 214 -14.27 -14.84 -1.89
N TYR A 215 -14.28 -13.66 -1.26
CA TYR A 215 -15.41 -13.18 -0.47
C TYR A 215 -16.03 -11.88 -0.98
N GLY A 216 -15.46 -11.25 -2.02
CA GLY A 216 -15.93 -9.97 -2.54
C GLY A 216 -15.97 -8.89 -1.45
N GLY A 217 -17.05 -8.11 -1.43
CA GLY A 217 -17.24 -7.04 -0.43
C GLY A 217 -17.24 -7.50 1.03
N ALA A 218 -17.58 -8.77 1.31
CA ALA A 218 -17.55 -9.31 2.67
C ALA A 218 -16.10 -9.43 3.21
N SER A 219 -15.09 -9.44 2.35
CA SER A 219 -13.69 -9.53 2.76
C SER A 219 -13.23 -8.35 3.59
N GLU A 220 -13.82 -7.17 3.40
CA GLU A 220 -13.51 -5.98 4.19
C GLU A 220 -13.77 -6.22 5.67
N GLN A 221 -15.00 -6.64 6.01
CA GLN A 221 -15.37 -6.91 7.39
C GLN A 221 -14.53 -8.04 8.01
N ILE A 222 -14.28 -9.11 7.25
CA ILE A 222 -13.45 -10.24 7.70
C ILE A 222 -12.03 -9.78 8.06
N ILE A 223 -11.43 -8.92 7.25
CA ILE A 223 -10.08 -8.40 7.47
C ILE A 223 -10.06 -7.45 8.68
N LEU A 224 -11.05 -6.56 8.79
CA LEU A 224 -11.15 -5.60 9.90
C LEU A 224 -11.39 -6.31 11.23
N ASP A 225 -12.26 -7.31 11.28
CA ASP A 225 -12.51 -8.10 12.48
C ASP A 225 -11.23 -8.83 12.94
N ALA A 226 -10.52 -9.45 12.01
CA ALA A 226 -9.25 -10.10 12.31
C ALA A 226 -8.18 -9.11 12.81
N TYR A 227 -8.16 -7.89 12.28
CA TYR A 227 -7.27 -6.83 12.73
C TYR A 227 -7.59 -6.39 14.15
N GLU A 228 -8.86 -6.16 14.49
CA GLU A 228 -9.26 -5.76 15.83
C GLU A 228 -8.98 -6.86 16.87
N VAL A 229 -9.17 -8.12 16.54
CA VAL A 229 -8.79 -9.25 17.41
C VAL A 229 -7.27 -9.21 17.69
N ARG A 230 -6.45 -9.09 16.65
CA ARG A 230 -4.98 -9.05 16.81
C ARG A 230 -4.52 -7.83 17.60
N LYS A 231 -5.17 -6.69 17.43
CA LYS A 231 -4.89 -5.47 18.18
C LYS A 231 -5.17 -5.64 19.67
N ARG A 232 -6.28 -6.31 20.03
CA ARG A 232 -6.61 -6.63 21.43
C ARG A 232 -5.61 -7.61 22.04
N GLU A 233 -5.27 -8.69 21.33
CA GLU A 233 -4.28 -9.68 21.77
C GLU A 233 -2.92 -9.01 22.03
N GLN A 234 -2.49 -8.10 21.17
CA GLN A 234 -1.25 -7.35 21.36
C GLN A 234 -1.31 -6.44 22.58
N ALA A 235 -2.42 -5.71 22.77
CA ALA A 235 -2.60 -4.84 23.92
C ALA A 235 -2.55 -5.64 25.25
N GLU A 236 -3.17 -6.84 25.27
CA GLU A 236 -3.13 -7.73 26.44
C GLU A 236 -1.70 -8.25 26.73
N LEU A 237 -0.95 -8.59 25.68
CA LEU A 237 0.45 -9.03 25.81
C LEU A 237 1.34 -7.91 26.37
N LEU A 238 1.17 -6.68 25.88
CA LEU A 238 1.89 -5.52 26.38
C LEU A 238 1.53 -5.20 27.84
N ALA A 239 0.23 -5.28 28.19
CA ALA A 239 -0.23 -5.09 29.57
C ALA A 239 0.35 -6.16 30.53
N LYS A 240 0.40 -7.42 30.09
CA LYS A 240 1.01 -8.51 30.87
C LYS A 240 2.53 -8.32 31.01
N ALA A 241 3.22 -7.86 29.97
CA ALA A 241 4.65 -7.57 30.03
C ALA A 241 4.96 -6.40 30.95
N ALA A 242 4.14 -5.34 30.94
CA ALA A 242 4.27 -4.21 31.85
C ALA A 242 4.06 -4.60 33.32
N ASN A 243 3.12 -5.53 33.58
CA ASN A 243 2.84 -6.02 34.95
C ASN A 243 3.87 -7.07 35.45
N ALA A 244 4.63 -7.70 34.57
CA ALA A 244 5.67 -8.67 34.93
C ALA A 244 7.03 -8.03 35.26
N GLY A 245 7.17 -6.71 35.09
CA GLY A 245 8.42 -5.96 35.31
C GLY A 245 8.68 -5.48 36.73
N ASP A 246 7.86 -5.83 37.72
CA ASP A 246 7.94 -5.30 39.10
C ASP A 246 8.54 -6.32 40.10
N GLU A 247 9.61 -7.04 39.71
CA GLU A 247 10.52 -7.65 40.70
C GLU A 247 11.88 -6.93 40.64
N PRO A 248 12.36 -6.36 41.77
CA PRO A 248 13.64 -5.67 41.80
C PRO A 248 14.77 -6.70 41.90
N LEU A 249 15.38 -7.07 40.77
CA LEU A 249 16.64 -7.77 40.77
C LEU A 249 17.75 -6.78 41.11
N ALA A 250 18.16 -6.73 42.38
CA ALA A 250 19.30 -6.00 42.87
C ALA A 250 20.62 -6.64 42.31
N THR A 251 21.23 -5.98 41.34
CA THR A 251 22.62 -6.18 40.98
C THR A 251 23.34 -4.84 40.82
N PRO A 252 24.63 -4.70 41.23
CA PRO A 252 25.27 -3.42 41.46
C PRO A 252 25.63 -2.71 40.15
N VAL A 253 25.17 -1.44 40.10
CA VAL A 253 25.36 -0.49 39.00
C VAL A 253 26.84 -0.19 38.80
N GLN A 254 27.40 -0.58 37.67
CA GLN A 254 28.54 0.12 37.08
C GLN A 254 28.00 1.26 36.22
N LYS A 255 28.43 2.48 36.55
CA LYS A 255 28.11 3.70 35.79
C LYS A 255 28.66 3.59 34.38
N VAL A 256 27.76 3.49 33.40
CA VAL A 256 28.05 3.73 32.00
C VAL A 256 27.13 4.87 31.57
N ASP A 257 27.70 5.82 30.81
CA ASP A 257 27.13 7.08 30.39
C ASP A 257 25.74 6.96 29.79
N GLN A 258 24.92 7.98 30.09
CA GLN A 258 23.53 8.13 29.70
C GLN A 258 23.35 8.19 28.17
N ALA A 259 23.30 7.03 27.52
CA ALA A 259 22.61 6.86 26.27
C ALA A 259 21.14 6.50 26.62
N GLN A 260 20.20 7.35 26.26
CA GLN A 260 18.78 7.04 26.38
C GLN A 260 18.50 5.68 25.71
N PRO A 261 17.80 4.74 26.40
CA PRO A 261 17.46 3.48 25.78
C PRO A 261 16.61 3.76 24.54
N ALA A 262 17.05 3.22 23.40
CA ALA A 262 16.26 3.27 22.17
C ALA A 262 14.87 2.73 22.47
N PRO A 263 13.79 3.39 22.03
CA PRO A 263 12.44 2.92 22.25
C PRO A 263 12.35 1.49 21.70
N ILE A 264 11.91 0.55 22.54
CA ILE A 264 11.63 -0.83 22.14
C ILE A 264 10.63 -0.75 20.98
N PRO A 265 10.96 -1.28 19.79
CA PRO A 265 10.02 -1.23 18.67
C PRO A 265 8.73 -1.95 19.08
N GLU A 266 7.61 -1.25 19.05
CA GLU A 266 6.30 -1.86 19.27
C GLU A 266 6.17 -3.06 18.31
N PRO A 267 5.75 -4.24 18.80
CA PRO A 267 5.60 -5.39 17.94
C PRO A 267 4.57 -5.08 16.86
N GLU A 268 5.00 -5.08 15.61
CA GLU A 268 4.14 -4.77 14.46
C GLU A 268 3.02 -5.80 14.35
N ILE A 269 1.77 -5.34 14.35
CA ILE A 269 0.62 -6.20 14.05
C ILE A 269 0.74 -6.66 12.60
N ARG A 270 0.76 -7.98 12.38
CA ARG A 270 0.75 -8.55 11.03
C ARG A 270 -0.36 -9.59 10.91
N LEU A 271 -1.21 -9.41 9.91
CA LEU A 271 -2.24 -10.36 9.55
C LEU A 271 -1.65 -11.43 8.61
N THR A 272 -1.95 -12.68 8.92
CA THR A 272 -1.62 -13.84 8.09
C THR A 272 -2.90 -14.63 7.79
N SER A 273 -2.85 -15.53 6.84
CA SER A 273 -3.99 -16.41 6.52
C SER A 273 -4.52 -17.18 7.74
N ARG A 274 -3.67 -17.47 8.73
CA ARG A 274 -4.09 -18.17 9.96
C ARG A 274 -5.00 -17.31 10.85
N HIS A 275 -4.82 -15.99 10.83
CA HIS A 275 -5.62 -15.05 11.63
C HIS A 275 -6.96 -14.73 10.96
N ILE A 276 -7.02 -14.83 9.64
CA ILE A 276 -8.17 -14.44 8.82
C ILE A 276 -9.02 -15.66 8.45
N SER A 277 -8.42 -16.84 8.40
CA SER A 277 -9.20 -18.07 8.30
C SER A 277 -10.03 -18.15 9.57
N ALA A 278 -11.35 -17.81 9.46
CA ALA A 278 -12.29 -18.32 10.44
C ALA A 278 -11.93 -19.81 10.62
N PRO A 279 -11.79 -20.29 11.84
CA PRO A 279 -11.63 -21.72 12.03
C PRO A 279 -12.87 -22.35 11.42
N THR A 280 -12.80 -22.80 10.17
CA THR A 280 -13.70 -23.82 9.69
C THR A 280 -13.46 -24.91 10.72
N LYS A 281 -14.39 -25.06 11.65
CA LYS A 281 -14.40 -26.19 12.56
C LYS A 281 -14.35 -27.40 11.66
N ARG A 282 -13.13 -27.88 11.37
CA ARG A 282 -12.96 -29.08 10.55
C ARG A 282 -13.75 -30.16 11.26
N ILE A 283 -14.74 -30.69 10.57
CA ILE A 283 -15.49 -31.82 11.07
C ILE A 283 -14.47 -32.84 11.56
N GLY A 284 -14.47 -33.11 12.85
CA GLY A 284 -13.45 -33.93 13.49
C GLY A 284 -13.38 -35.30 12.78
N LYS A 285 -12.19 -35.83 12.56
CA LYS A 285 -11.99 -37.14 11.89
C LYS A 285 -12.86 -38.22 12.50
N LYS A 286 -13.10 -38.17 13.82
CA LYS A 286 -13.98 -39.06 14.56
C LYS A 286 -15.45 -38.92 14.11
N LEU A 287 -15.95 -37.70 13.89
CA LEU A 287 -17.32 -37.47 13.42
C LEU A 287 -17.49 -37.94 11.97
N ILE A 288 -16.50 -37.71 11.10
CA ILE A 288 -16.51 -38.23 9.72
C ILE A 288 -16.54 -39.76 9.72
N THR A 289 -15.74 -40.43 10.55
CA THR A 289 -15.72 -41.88 10.68
C THR A 289 -17.07 -42.42 11.19
N ASN A 290 -17.64 -41.78 12.20
CA ASN A 290 -18.95 -42.14 12.74
C ASN A 290 -20.05 -41.97 11.69
N MET A 291 -20.08 -40.86 10.95
CA MET A 291 -21.00 -40.63 9.84
C MET A 291 -20.91 -41.75 8.81
N THR A 292 -19.67 -42.04 8.35
CA THR A 292 -19.45 -43.07 7.33
C THR A 292 -19.93 -44.45 7.80
N SER A 293 -19.61 -44.84 9.05
CA SER A 293 -20.02 -46.11 9.59
C SER A 293 -21.54 -46.24 9.75
N THR A 294 -22.21 -45.19 10.25
CA THR A 294 -23.67 -45.17 10.42
C THR A 294 -24.39 -45.15 9.07
N MET A 295 -23.93 -44.37 8.09
CA MET A 295 -24.51 -44.39 6.74
C MET A 295 -24.32 -45.74 6.05
N THR A 296 -23.16 -46.37 6.22
CA THR A 296 -22.93 -47.74 5.69
C THR A 296 -23.85 -48.76 6.36
N GLY A 297 -24.03 -48.67 7.68
CA GLY A 297 -24.96 -49.53 8.42
C GLY A 297 -26.41 -49.39 7.96
N ILE A 298 -26.90 -48.14 7.85
CA ILE A 298 -28.25 -47.85 7.34
C ILE A 298 -28.43 -48.31 5.90
N SER A 299 -27.45 -48.07 5.03
CA SER A 299 -27.48 -48.52 3.62
C SER A 299 -27.58 -50.06 3.53
N LYS A 300 -26.91 -50.78 4.43
CA LYS A 300 -27.01 -52.23 4.51
C LYS A 300 -28.40 -52.68 4.95
N LEU A 301 -28.93 -52.09 6.02
CA LEU A 301 -30.28 -52.36 6.50
C LEU A 301 -31.36 -52.06 5.45
N MET A 302 -31.23 -50.97 4.72
CA MET A 302 -32.12 -50.63 3.62
C MET A 302 -32.13 -51.68 2.51
N ARG A 303 -30.98 -52.28 2.19
CA ARG A 303 -30.89 -53.35 1.19
C ARG A 303 -31.46 -54.69 1.70
N GLU A 304 -31.31 -54.98 2.98
CA GLU A 304 -31.69 -56.27 3.57
C GLU A 304 -33.16 -56.32 4.04
N SER A 305 -33.73 -55.16 4.46
CA SER A 305 -35.07 -55.10 5.06
C SER A 305 -36.08 -54.22 4.31
N ALA A 306 -35.77 -53.77 3.11
CA ALA A 306 -36.66 -52.92 2.32
C ALA A 306 -37.83 -53.72 1.76
N ILE A 307 -39.05 -53.33 2.12
CA ILE A 307 -40.30 -53.82 1.54
C ILE A 307 -40.81 -52.75 0.58
N ILE A 308 -40.90 -53.10 -0.70
CA ILE A 308 -41.37 -52.18 -1.75
C ILE A 308 -42.90 -52.36 -1.88
N ASP A 309 -43.66 -51.33 -1.60
CA ASP A 309 -45.07 -51.24 -1.95
C ASP A 309 -45.23 -50.56 -3.31
N ALA A 310 -45.35 -51.36 -4.37
CA ALA A 310 -45.45 -50.88 -5.74
C ALA A 310 -46.77 -50.13 -6.01
N ASN A 311 -47.82 -50.32 -5.19
CA ASN A 311 -49.09 -49.65 -5.40
C ASN A 311 -49.12 -48.23 -4.87
N ASN A 312 -48.36 -47.96 -3.81
CA ASN A 312 -48.26 -46.64 -3.17
C ASN A 312 -46.96 -45.89 -3.47
N GLY A 313 -46.06 -46.50 -4.23
CA GLY A 313 -44.76 -45.91 -4.55
C GLY A 313 -43.88 -45.65 -3.30
N THR A 314 -44.05 -46.42 -2.23
CA THR A 314 -43.37 -46.27 -0.95
C THR A 314 -42.46 -47.48 -0.65
N ILE A 315 -41.38 -47.20 0.09
CA ILE A 315 -40.47 -48.22 0.58
C ILE A 315 -40.50 -48.16 2.11
N SER A 316 -40.86 -49.28 2.76
CA SER A 316 -40.80 -49.42 4.20
C SER A 316 -39.52 -50.16 4.59
N VAL A 317 -38.78 -49.61 5.55
CA VAL A 317 -37.53 -50.19 6.06
C VAL A 317 -37.63 -50.29 7.57
N GLN A 318 -37.35 -51.48 8.12
CA GLN A 318 -37.24 -51.65 9.57
C GLN A 318 -35.83 -51.32 10.02
N ILE A 319 -35.68 -50.27 10.84
CA ILE A 319 -34.40 -49.84 11.40
C ILE A 319 -34.43 -50.06 12.89
N PRO A 320 -33.44 -50.77 13.49
CA PRO A 320 -33.33 -50.89 14.95
C PRO A 320 -33.26 -49.51 15.61
N ILE A 321 -33.93 -49.39 16.77
CA ILE A 321 -34.01 -48.12 17.50
C ILE A 321 -32.63 -47.54 17.79
N GLU A 322 -31.65 -48.37 18.14
CA GLU A 322 -30.27 -47.95 18.42
C GLU A 322 -29.58 -47.29 17.19
N GLU A 323 -29.79 -47.84 15.99
CA GLU A 323 -29.21 -47.28 14.75
C GLU A 323 -29.94 -46.00 14.33
N TYR A 324 -31.24 -45.88 14.56
CA TYR A 324 -32.00 -44.67 14.34
C TYR A 324 -31.54 -43.54 15.27
N GLU A 325 -31.41 -43.80 16.58
CA GLU A 325 -30.92 -42.82 17.56
C GLU A 325 -29.49 -42.35 17.23
N ARG A 326 -28.62 -43.27 16.83
CA ARG A 326 -27.27 -42.98 16.39
C ARG A 326 -27.26 -42.04 15.17
N PHE A 327 -28.12 -42.34 14.19
CA PHE A 327 -28.27 -41.48 12.99
C PHE A 327 -28.78 -40.08 13.35
N MET A 328 -29.80 -39.98 14.20
CA MET A 328 -30.36 -38.69 14.62
C MET A 328 -29.36 -37.85 15.43
N SER A 329 -28.57 -38.50 16.29
CA SER A 329 -27.50 -37.84 17.05
C SER A 329 -26.44 -37.25 16.12
N ILE A 330 -25.96 -38.04 15.15
CA ILE A 330 -24.97 -37.58 14.17
C ILE A 330 -25.55 -36.48 13.27
N SER A 331 -26.80 -36.63 12.82
CA SER A 331 -27.50 -35.62 12.01
C SER A 331 -27.60 -34.28 12.75
N SER A 332 -27.92 -34.29 14.05
CA SER A 332 -27.96 -33.11 14.90
C SER A 332 -26.58 -32.44 15.04
N GLU A 333 -25.55 -33.27 15.22
CA GLU A 333 -24.17 -32.77 15.34
C GLU A 333 -23.66 -32.13 14.05
N VAL A 334 -23.98 -32.71 12.89
CA VAL A 334 -23.67 -32.16 11.56
C VAL A 334 -24.45 -30.88 11.30
N SER A 335 -25.72 -30.81 11.69
CA SER A 335 -26.56 -29.61 11.52
C SER A 335 -26.02 -28.43 12.33
N LYS A 336 -25.46 -28.66 13.51
CA LYS A 336 -24.76 -27.61 14.29
C LYS A 336 -23.54 -27.04 13.56
N HIS A 337 -22.79 -27.87 12.82
CA HIS A 337 -21.68 -27.43 12.01
C HIS A 337 -22.10 -26.67 10.74
N ARG A 338 -23.31 -26.91 10.22
CA ARG A 338 -23.83 -26.26 9.01
C ARG A 338 -24.40 -24.86 9.28
N HIS A 339 -24.94 -24.63 10.49
CA HIS A 339 -25.43 -23.29 10.88
C HIS A 339 -24.31 -22.26 11.13
N ASP A 340 -23.08 -22.71 11.27
CA ASP A 340 -21.90 -21.84 11.42
C ASP A 340 -21.27 -21.45 10.06
N GLU A 341 -21.79 -21.89 8.90
CA GLU A 341 -21.37 -21.40 7.58
C GLU A 341 -22.18 -20.16 7.19
N PRO A 342 -21.51 -19.03 6.84
CA PRO A 342 -22.19 -17.89 6.25
C PRO A 342 -22.83 -18.35 4.93
N ALA A 343 -24.10 -18.03 4.74
CA ALA A 343 -24.90 -18.39 3.57
C ALA A 343 -24.15 -18.13 2.26
N GLY A 344 -23.60 -19.20 1.68
CA GLY A 344 -23.06 -19.17 0.32
C GLY A 344 -24.17 -18.83 -0.66
N LYS A 345 -23.87 -17.99 -1.64
CA LYS A 345 -24.76 -17.65 -2.75
C LYS A 345 -25.36 -18.92 -3.36
N PRO A 346 -26.65 -18.93 -3.74
CA PRO A 346 -27.21 -20.02 -4.49
C PRO A 346 -26.49 -20.13 -5.84
N ASP A 347 -26.02 -21.33 -6.16
CA ASP A 347 -25.52 -21.68 -7.49
C ASP A 347 -26.67 -21.46 -8.48
N SER A 348 -26.64 -20.29 -9.15
CA SER A 348 -27.52 -19.98 -10.25
C SER A 348 -26.81 -20.32 -11.56
N GLU A 349 -27.48 -21.12 -12.34
CA GLU A 349 -27.27 -21.30 -13.78
C GLU A 349 -26.13 -22.24 -14.24
N ASN A 350 -26.26 -23.54 -13.98
CA ASN A 350 -25.64 -24.52 -14.88
C ASN A 350 -26.43 -25.85 -15.06
N ASP A 351 -27.72 -25.90 -14.69
CA ASP A 351 -28.56 -27.14 -14.83
C ASP A 351 -29.62 -27.08 -15.96
N GLN A 352 -29.46 -26.21 -16.96
CA GLN A 352 -30.41 -26.17 -18.09
C GLN A 352 -29.85 -26.56 -19.46
N GLN A 353 -28.72 -27.27 -19.55
CA GLN A 353 -28.20 -27.71 -20.86
C GLN A 353 -27.96 -29.22 -21.04
N VAL A 354 -28.56 -30.09 -20.28
CA VAL A 354 -28.44 -31.57 -20.49
C VAL A 354 -29.81 -32.28 -20.65
N LEU A 355 -30.84 -31.63 -21.08
CA LEU A 355 -32.09 -32.34 -21.48
C LEU A 355 -32.60 -31.79 -22.81
N GLY A 356 -31.96 -32.11 -23.91
CA GLY A 356 -32.35 -31.72 -25.24
C GLY A 356 -31.70 -32.54 -26.35
N LEU A 357 -31.69 -33.85 -26.24
CA LEU A 357 -31.41 -34.75 -27.36
C LEU A 357 -32.22 -36.05 -27.20
N ALA A 358 -33.46 -36.03 -27.64
CA ALA A 358 -34.19 -37.22 -28.15
C ALA A 358 -35.58 -36.78 -28.63
N SER A 359 -35.70 -36.43 -29.90
CA SER A 359 -36.78 -36.78 -30.87
C SER A 359 -36.43 -36.29 -32.24
#